data_7b2c786e931647584eb98eacfa83eb17
#
_entry.id   7b2c786e931647584eb98eacfa83eb17
#
_cell.length_a   1.000
_cell.length_b   1.000
_cell.length_c   1.000
_cell.angle_alpha   90.00
_cell.angle_beta   90.00
_cell.angle_gamma   90.00
#
_symmetry.space_group_name_H-M   'P 1'
#
loop_
_entity.id
_entity.type
_entity.pdbx_description
1 polymer ?
#
loop_
_entity_poly.entity_id
_entity_poly.type
_entity_poly.pdbx_seq_one_letter_code
_entity_poly.pdbx_strand_id
1 'polypeptide(L)'
;MTSRSHDTSLNATFLIFVALPFSLILGLCGCHHQPALTEQQLAGKHLYTVRCAHCHEDNDLALKKVPPNLHGVFQRSTLPSGAPATDTNVMRVVLSGKGMMPSFAGRFTQEQMAALLAYLHTGLR
;
A
#
# COMPACT_ATOMS: atom_id res chain seq x y z
N MET A 1 65.74 -14.48 37.28
CA MET A 1 64.43 -15.05 37.10
C MET A 1 63.42 -13.90 37.13
N THR A 2 63.09 -13.37 35.97
CA THR A 2 62.11 -12.24 35.76
C THR A 2 60.91 -12.78 35.11
N SER A 3 59.82 -12.84 35.89
CA SER A 3 58.50 -13.25 35.39
C SER A 3 57.86 -12.09 34.68
N ARG A 4 57.51 -12.31 33.42
CA ARG A 4 56.81 -11.38 32.54
C ARG A 4 55.31 -11.61 32.69
N SER A 5 54.64 -10.69 33.35
CA SER A 5 53.15 -10.61 33.36
C SER A 5 52.73 -9.34 32.64
N HIS A 6 52.64 -9.44 31.34
CA HIS A 6 51.98 -8.44 30.49
C HIS A 6 51.08 -9.16 29.51
N ASP A 7 49.89 -8.60 29.25
CA ASP A 7 49.02 -8.81 28.11
C ASP A 7 47.66 -9.49 28.34
N THR A 8 47.04 -9.28 29.52
CA THR A 8 45.60 -9.68 29.61
C THR A 8 44.63 -8.47 29.56
N SER A 9 45.17 -7.23 29.65
CA SER A 9 44.30 -6.03 29.73
C SER A 9 43.88 -5.47 28.36
N LEU A 10 44.69 -5.64 27.31
CA LEU A 10 44.39 -5.08 25.98
C LEU A 10 43.26 -5.82 25.24
N ASN A 11 43.16 -7.14 25.44
CA ASN A 11 42.17 -7.93 24.70
C ASN A 11 40.73 -7.70 25.20
N ALA A 12 40.54 -7.42 26.50
CA ALA A 12 39.22 -7.16 27.06
C ALA A 12 38.62 -5.84 26.56
N THR A 13 39.48 -4.80 26.50
CA THR A 13 39.02 -3.47 26.02
C THR A 13 38.74 -3.46 24.52
N PHE A 14 39.52 -4.21 23.74
CA PHE A 14 39.28 -4.30 22.29
C PHE A 14 38.01 -5.08 21.94
N LEU A 15 37.70 -6.14 22.69
CA LEU A 15 36.46 -6.91 22.50
C LEU A 15 35.21 -6.11 22.86
N ILE A 16 35.29 -5.20 23.86
CA ILE A 16 34.16 -4.35 24.25
C ILE A 16 33.88 -3.31 23.17
N PHE A 17 34.90 -2.73 22.53
CA PHE A 17 34.71 -1.74 21.47
C PHE A 17 34.20 -2.32 20.15
N VAL A 18 34.46 -3.60 19.86
CA VAL A 18 33.98 -4.27 18.65
C VAL A 18 32.56 -4.82 18.83
N ALA A 19 32.18 -5.25 20.04
CA ALA A 19 30.87 -5.81 20.32
C ALA A 19 29.74 -4.75 20.41
N LEU A 20 30.04 -3.54 20.89
CA LEU A 20 29.06 -2.46 21.05
C LEU A 20 28.47 -1.93 19.75
N PRO A 21 29.23 -1.67 18.66
CA PRO A 21 28.63 -1.21 17.40
C PRO A 21 27.83 -2.30 16.67
N PHE A 22 28.13 -3.59 16.89
CA PHE A 22 27.41 -4.69 16.22
C PHE A 22 26.02 -4.91 16.80
N SER A 23 25.81 -4.68 18.11
CA SER A 23 24.50 -4.75 18.76
C SER A 23 23.56 -3.61 18.33
N LEU A 24 24.09 -2.44 17.96
CA LEU A 24 23.29 -1.29 17.57
C LEU A 24 22.72 -1.42 16.15
N ILE A 25 23.35 -2.23 15.30
CA ILE A 25 22.93 -2.41 13.90
C ILE A 25 21.77 -3.42 13.78
N LEU A 26 21.62 -4.38 14.70
CA LEU A 26 20.53 -5.35 14.68
C LEU A 26 19.15 -4.77 15.06
N GLY A 27 19.10 -3.59 15.67
CA GLY A 27 17.86 -2.95 16.11
C GLY A 27 17.09 -2.20 15.01
N LEU A 28 17.63 -2.05 13.80
CA LEU A 28 17.05 -1.25 12.71
C LEU A 28 16.32 -2.06 11.63
N CYS A 29 16.27 -3.39 11.74
CA CYS A 29 15.32 -4.20 10.97
C CYS A 29 13.90 -4.08 11.56
N GLY A 30 13.35 -2.87 11.57
CA GLY A 30 11.93 -2.63 11.79
C GLY A 30 11.17 -3.29 10.64
N CYS A 31 10.63 -4.49 10.86
CA CYS A 31 9.63 -5.05 9.97
C CYS A 31 8.54 -4.00 9.81
N HIS A 32 8.43 -3.43 8.61
CA HIS A 32 7.32 -2.53 8.25
C HIS A 32 6.06 -3.38 8.24
N HIS A 33 5.48 -3.58 9.42
CA HIS A 33 4.23 -4.32 9.57
C HIS A 33 3.10 -3.42 9.07
N GLN A 34 2.70 -3.62 7.82
CA GLN A 34 1.50 -2.97 7.32
C GLN A 34 0.29 -3.51 8.10
N PRO A 35 -0.54 -2.64 8.67
CA PRO A 35 -1.72 -3.09 9.41
C PRO A 35 -2.63 -3.92 8.50
N ALA A 36 -3.24 -4.96 9.05
CA ALA A 36 -4.21 -5.78 8.33
C ALA A 36 -5.40 -4.92 7.85
N LEU A 37 -5.99 -5.30 6.71
CA LEU A 37 -7.20 -4.65 6.22
C LEU A 37 -8.35 -4.89 7.20
N THR A 38 -9.19 -3.88 7.41
CA THR A 38 -10.45 -4.02 8.14
C THR A 38 -11.45 -4.87 7.34
N GLU A 39 -12.50 -5.38 7.98
CA GLU A 39 -13.57 -6.12 7.30
C GLU A 39 -14.19 -5.32 6.15
N GLN A 40 -14.45 -4.03 6.38
CA GLN A 40 -14.94 -3.14 5.32
C GLN A 40 -13.98 -3.04 4.15
N GLN A 41 -12.67 -2.91 4.41
CA GLN A 41 -11.66 -2.87 3.36
C GLN A 41 -11.52 -4.21 2.63
N LEU A 42 -11.69 -5.33 3.34
CA LEU A 42 -11.69 -6.67 2.72
C LEU A 42 -12.91 -6.85 1.80
N ALA A 43 -14.08 -6.42 2.23
CA ALA A 43 -15.28 -6.40 1.38
C ALA A 43 -15.07 -5.52 0.14
N GLY A 44 -14.46 -4.34 0.33
CA GLY A 44 -14.08 -3.44 -0.77
C GLY A 44 -13.07 -4.05 -1.72
N LYS A 45 -12.06 -4.76 -1.20
CA LYS A 45 -11.08 -5.50 -1.99
C LYS A 45 -11.74 -6.54 -2.87
N HIS A 46 -12.68 -7.32 -2.33
CA HIS A 46 -13.42 -8.30 -3.10
C HIS A 46 -14.20 -7.64 -4.25
N LEU A 47 -14.94 -6.54 -3.96
CA LEU A 47 -15.67 -5.79 -4.98
C LEU A 47 -14.73 -5.26 -6.07
N TYR A 48 -13.59 -4.69 -5.67
CA TYR A 48 -12.58 -4.17 -6.58
C TYR A 48 -12.05 -5.27 -7.51
N THR A 49 -11.66 -6.41 -6.96
CA THR A 49 -11.12 -7.54 -7.73
C THR A 49 -12.12 -8.04 -8.79
N VAL A 50 -13.39 -8.21 -8.41
CA VAL A 50 -14.39 -8.79 -9.34
C VAL A 50 -15.04 -7.77 -10.30
N ARG A 51 -14.87 -6.46 -10.07
CA ARG A 51 -15.57 -5.42 -10.85
C ARG A 51 -14.66 -4.40 -11.52
N CYS A 52 -13.44 -4.22 -11.02
CA CYS A 52 -12.58 -3.11 -11.42
C CYS A 52 -11.23 -3.59 -11.97
N ALA A 53 -10.58 -4.57 -11.30
CA ALA A 53 -9.21 -5.00 -11.59
C ALA A 53 -9.02 -5.46 -13.04
N HIS A 54 -9.95 -6.20 -13.61
CA HIS A 54 -9.90 -6.68 -15.00
C HIS A 54 -9.62 -5.58 -16.03
N CYS A 55 -10.07 -4.36 -15.75
CA CYS A 55 -9.82 -3.22 -16.62
C CYS A 55 -8.69 -2.34 -16.08
N HIS A 56 -8.67 -2.10 -14.75
CA HIS A 56 -7.82 -1.09 -14.13
C HIS A 56 -6.44 -1.59 -13.69
N GLU A 57 -6.21 -2.91 -13.65
CA GLU A 57 -4.91 -3.52 -13.40
C GLU A 57 -4.44 -4.36 -14.59
N ASP A 58 -5.20 -5.38 -14.94
CA ASP A 58 -4.75 -6.42 -15.86
C ASP A 58 -5.04 -6.12 -17.33
N ASN A 59 -6.00 -5.21 -17.59
CA ASN A 59 -6.53 -4.93 -18.92
C ASN A 59 -6.90 -6.22 -19.70
N ASP A 60 -7.48 -7.20 -19.00
CA ASP A 60 -7.86 -8.50 -19.53
C ASP A 60 -8.77 -8.43 -20.77
N LEU A 61 -9.51 -7.31 -20.89
CA LEU A 61 -10.39 -7.05 -22.04
C LEU A 61 -9.63 -6.51 -23.25
N ALA A 62 -8.30 -6.41 -23.18
CA ALA A 62 -7.43 -5.88 -24.26
C ALA A 62 -7.97 -4.57 -24.86
N LEU A 63 -8.40 -3.66 -24.01
CA LEU A 63 -8.96 -2.37 -24.42
C LEU A 63 -7.89 -1.54 -25.12
N LYS A 64 -8.21 -1.01 -26.31
CA LYS A 64 -7.28 -0.17 -27.10
C LYS A 64 -6.81 1.07 -26.33
N LYS A 65 -7.69 1.66 -25.52
CA LYS A 65 -7.32 2.73 -24.59
C LYS A 65 -7.23 2.11 -23.19
N VAL A 66 -6.01 1.94 -22.71
CA VAL A 66 -5.75 1.40 -21.38
C VAL A 66 -6.40 2.26 -20.30
N PRO A 67 -7.27 1.70 -19.45
CA PRO A 67 -7.84 2.41 -18.32
C PRO A 67 -6.77 2.91 -17.35
N PRO A 68 -7.01 4.00 -16.61
CA PRO A 68 -6.05 4.48 -15.63
C PRO A 68 -5.87 3.46 -14.50
N ASN A 69 -4.63 3.21 -14.10
CA ASN A 69 -4.33 2.45 -12.90
C ASN A 69 -4.86 3.20 -11.67
N LEU A 70 -5.51 2.49 -10.75
CA LEU A 70 -6.15 3.08 -9.56
C LEU A 70 -5.28 3.01 -8.30
N HIS A 71 -4.07 2.41 -8.36
CA HIS A 71 -3.15 2.45 -7.24
C HIS A 71 -2.88 3.89 -6.80
N GLY A 72 -3.07 4.15 -5.51
CA GLY A 72 -2.86 5.47 -4.94
C GLY A 72 -3.77 6.57 -5.51
N VAL A 73 -4.97 6.24 -6.00
CA VAL A 73 -5.89 7.21 -6.60
C VAL A 73 -6.18 8.40 -5.70
N PHE A 74 -6.33 8.20 -4.38
CA PHE A 74 -6.56 9.25 -3.40
C PHE A 74 -5.28 9.95 -2.91
N GLN A 75 -4.10 9.48 -3.32
CA GLN A 75 -2.81 10.14 -3.06
C GLN A 75 -2.46 11.16 -4.16
N ARG A 76 -3.22 11.19 -5.23
CA ARG A 76 -3.11 12.17 -6.31
C ARG A 76 -3.95 13.40 -5.99
N SER A 77 -3.54 14.56 -6.46
CA SER A 77 -4.33 15.80 -6.33
C SER A 77 -5.60 15.75 -7.21
N THR A 78 -5.51 15.11 -8.37
CA THR A 78 -6.60 15.08 -9.36
C THR A 78 -6.78 13.69 -9.96
N LEU A 79 -7.99 13.40 -10.35
CA LEU A 79 -8.36 12.27 -11.21
C LEU A 79 -7.93 12.53 -12.66
N PRO A 80 -7.89 11.51 -13.54
CA PRO A 80 -7.63 11.67 -14.96
C PRO A 80 -8.62 12.60 -15.70
N SER A 81 -9.74 12.92 -15.04
CA SER A 81 -10.72 13.90 -15.53
C SER A 81 -10.37 15.36 -15.24
N GLY A 82 -9.30 15.61 -14.45
CA GLY A 82 -8.96 16.92 -13.91
C GLY A 82 -9.70 17.30 -12.62
N ALA A 83 -10.75 16.58 -12.23
CA ALA A 83 -11.45 16.82 -10.98
C ALA A 83 -10.59 16.43 -9.75
N PRO A 84 -10.74 17.08 -8.58
CA PRO A 84 -10.06 16.67 -7.37
C PRO A 84 -10.31 15.20 -7.03
N ALA A 85 -9.27 14.48 -6.52
CA ALA A 85 -9.37 13.08 -6.14
C ALA A 85 -10.05 12.93 -4.77
N THR A 86 -11.35 13.16 -4.72
CA THR A 86 -12.19 13.03 -3.53
C THR A 86 -13.17 11.87 -3.69
N ASP A 87 -13.67 11.34 -2.56
CA ASP A 87 -14.69 10.28 -2.53
C ASP A 87 -15.89 10.62 -3.43
N THR A 88 -16.40 11.84 -3.31
CA THR A 88 -17.52 12.32 -4.12
C THR A 88 -17.24 12.25 -5.62
N ASN A 89 -16.06 12.63 -6.05
CA ASN A 89 -15.70 12.63 -7.47
C ASN A 89 -15.41 11.22 -7.98
N VAL A 90 -14.75 10.37 -7.17
CA VAL A 90 -14.54 8.95 -7.50
C VAL A 90 -15.90 8.24 -7.58
N MET A 91 -16.75 8.40 -6.58
CA MET A 91 -18.10 7.82 -6.56
C MET A 91 -18.93 8.28 -7.78
N ARG A 92 -18.88 9.56 -8.13
CA ARG A 92 -19.57 10.08 -9.33
C ARG A 92 -19.11 9.37 -10.59
N VAL A 93 -17.79 9.19 -10.78
CA VAL A 93 -17.25 8.47 -11.95
C VAL A 93 -17.69 7.01 -11.95
N VAL A 94 -17.67 6.33 -10.81
CA VAL A 94 -18.10 4.94 -10.70
C VAL A 94 -19.59 4.81 -11.04
N LEU A 95 -20.44 5.66 -10.47
CA LEU A 95 -21.88 5.59 -10.69
C LEU A 95 -22.29 5.97 -12.13
N SER A 96 -21.69 7.02 -12.70
CA SER A 96 -22.08 7.46 -14.05
C SER A 96 -21.35 6.72 -15.18
N GLY A 97 -20.22 6.08 -14.89
CA GLY A 97 -19.30 5.58 -15.92
C GLY A 97 -18.61 6.72 -16.66
N LYS A 98 -17.64 6.39 -17.53
CA LYS A 98 -16.95 7.35 -18.39
C LYS A 98 -16.32 6.67 -19.60
N GLY A 99 -16.74 7.03 -20.80
CA GLY A 99 -16.22 6.43 -22.03
C GLY A 99 -16.52 4.94 -22.07
N MET A 100 -15.47 4.10 -22.04
CA MET A 100 -15.60 2.63 -22.03
C MET A 100 -15.91 2.05 -20.64
N MET A 101 -15.74 2.83 -19.58
CA MET A 101 -16.09 2.40 -18.23
C MET A 101 -17.63 2.38 -18.09
N PRO A 102 -18.23 1.22 -17.76
CA PRO A 102 -19.66 1.11 -17.59
C PRO A 102 -20.16 1.90 -16.37
N SER A 103 -21.43 2.29 -16.39
CA SER A 103 -22.11 2.82 -15.21
C SER A 103 -22.37 1.70 -14.20
N PHE A 104 -22.11 1.98 -12.93
CA PHE A 104 -22.46 1.12 -11.80
C PHE A 104 -23.66 1.65 -11.00
N ALA A 105 -24.41 2.63 -11.52
CA ALA A 105 -25.65 3.09 -10.90
C ALA A 105 -26.62 1.92 -10.68
N GLY A 106 -27.12 1.80 -9.44
CA GLY A 106 -28.02 0.71 -9.04
C GLY A 106 -27.37 -0.68 -8.93
N ARG A 107 -26.05 -0.81 -9.16
CA ARG A 107 -25.31 -2.09 -9.06
C ARG A 107 -24.59 -2.27 -7.72
N PHE A 108 -24.44 -1.21 -6.95
CA PHE A 108 -23.86 -1.21 -5.62
C PHE A 108 -24.84 -0.64 -4.62
N THR A 109 -24.93 -1.26 -3.44
CA THR A 109 -25.57 -0.63 -2.29
C THR A 109 -24.67 0.50 -1.74
N GLN A 110 -25.22 1.30 -0.83
CA GLN A 110 -24.44 2.36 -0.17
C GLN A 110 -23.25 1.77 0.61
N GLU A 111 -23.47 0.66 1.30
CA GLU A 111 -22.43 -0.04 2.08
C GLU A 111 -21.34 -0.60 1.17
N GLN A 112 -21.71 -1.17 0.02
CA GLN A 112 -20.76 -1.66 -0.97
C GLN A 112 -19.91 -0.53 -1.55
N MET A 113 -20.50 0.61 -1.84
CA MET A 113 -19.78 1.79 -2.31
C MET A 113 -18.82 2.32 -1.25
N ALA A 114 -19.26 2.39 0.02
CA ALA A 114 -18.41 2.79 1.13
C ALA A 114 -17.23 1.81 1.32
N ALA A 115 -17.49 0.52 1.19
CA ALA A 115 -16.42 -0.51 1.27
C ALA A 115 -15.40 -0.37 0.13
N LEU A 116 -15.87 -0.16 -1.10
CA LEU A 116 -15.00 0.09 -2.25
C LEU A 116 -14.10 1.31 -2.03
N LEU A 117 -14.66 2.43 -1.61
CA LEU A 117 -13.89 3.64 -1.31
C LEU A 117 -12.88 3.41 -0.18
N ALA A 118 -13.29 2.72 0.90
CA ALA A 118 -12.39 2.37 2.00
C ALA A 118 -11.20 1.52 1.54
N TYR A 119 -11.40 0.61 0.59
CA TYR A 119 -10.30 -0.15 0.00
C TYR A 119 -9.41 0.71 -0.91
N LEU A 120 -9.98 1.55 -1.76
CA LEU A 120 -9.21 2.47 -2.61
C LEU A 120 -8.33 3.42 -1.80
N HIS A 121 -8.76 3.85 -0.61
CA HIS A 121 -7.96 4.66 0.32
C HIS A 121 -6.73 3.93 0.86
N THR A 122 -6.70 2.59 0.84
CA THR A 122 -5.48 1.84 1.21
C THR A 122 -4.35 1.94 0.19
N GLY A 123 -4.62 2.48 -0.99
CA GLY A 123 -3.70 2.48 -2.13
C GLY A 123 -3.67 1.15 -2.88
N LEU A 124 -4.65 0.27 -2.67
CA LEU A 124 -4.78 -1.08 -3.28
C LEU A 124 -3.69 -2.06 -2.82
N ARG A 125 -3.53 -2.19 -1.51
CA ARG A 125 -2.61 -3.18 -0.91
C ARG A 125 -3.30 -4.52 -0.60
#